data_36db02f277414b15647484d9ac934fb9
#
_entry.id   36db02f277414b15647484d9ac934fb9
#
_cell.length_a   1.000
_cell.length_b   1.000
_cell.length_c   1.000
_cell.angle_alpha   90.00
_cell.angle_beta   90.00
_cell.angle_gamma   90.00
#
_symmetry.space_group_name_H-M   'P 1'
#
loop_
_entity.id
_entity.type
_entity.pdbx_description
1 polymer ?
#
loop_
_entity_poly.entity_id
_entity_poly.type
_entity_poly.pdbx_seq_one_letter_code
_entity_poly.pdbx_strand_id
1 'polypeptide(L)'
;MNIQTLMNELFRWCADGAPHDYSGTCDTLKTGNPETEVHKVAVSMFATPAVIRAAHEWGAELLIVHEPTFYAHMDDNFAELGNDPVYKAKRELLEKTGLAVWRYHDHPHCKFKDMISEGEVRYLELDGEWIRGPRWAVNRFHLNTPMTPRELLKRVEEKLGARHVRVSGSMDLPCTNLSL
;
A
#
# COMPACT_ATOMS: atom_id res chain seq x y z
N MET A 1 8.73 -14.07 16.25
CA MET A 1 9.02 -14.70 14.91
C MET A 1 9.97 -13.80 14.16
N ASN A 2 10.76 -14.37 13.23
CA ASN A 2 11.63 -13.51 12.41
C ASN A 2 10.88 -12.85 11.24
N ILE A 3 11.51 -11.83 10.62
CA ILE A 3 10.94 -11.06 9.51
C ILE A 3 10.56 -11.98 8.34
N GLN A 4 11.44 -12.91 7.95
CA GLN A 4 11.17 -13.81 6.83
C GLN A 4 9.91 -14.67 7.05
N THR A 5 9.74 -15.16 8.26
CA THR A 5 8.54 -15.93 8.63
C THR A 5 7.29 -15.09 8.52
N LEU A 6 7.33 -13.83 9.03
CA LEU A 6 6.20 -12.91 8.93
C LEU A 6 5.85 -12.58 7.48
N MET A 7 6.85 -12.30 6.64
CA MET A 7 6.65 -12.07 5.20
C MET A 7 5.97 -13.28 4.54
N ASN A 8 6.45 -14.48 4.80
CA ASN A 8 5.89 -15.71 4.22
C ASN A 8 4.44 -15.96 4.66
N GLU A 9 4.09 -15.65 5.91
CA GLU A 9 2.70 -15.76 6.39
C GLU A 9 1.78 -14.79 5.66
N LEU A 10 2.20 -13.52 5.51
CA LEU A 10 1.42 -12.52 4.84
C LEU A 10 1.29 -12.80 3.33
N PHE A 11 2.32 -13.32 2.70
CA PHE A 11 2.25 -13.78 1.30
C PHE A 11 1.25 -14.93 1.13
N ARG A 12 1.28 -15.93 2.01
CA ARG A 12 0.32 -17.04 1.99
C ARG A 12 -1.12 -16.54 2.19
N TRP A 13 -1.31 -15.60 3.10
CA TRP A 13 -2.62 -15.01 3.34
C TRP A 13 -3.15 -14.25 2.12
N CYS A 14 -2.30 -13.53 1.37
CA CYS A 14 -2.67 -12.85 0.15
C CYS A 14 -2.90 -13.78 -1.05
N ALA A 15 -2.31 -14.97 -1.05
CA ALA A 15 -2.44 -15.91 -2.18
C ALA A 15 -3.87 -16.36 -2.42
N ASP A 16 -4.75 -16.29 -1.43
CA ASP A 16 -6.19 -16.54 -1.54
C ASP A 16 -6.51 -17.92 -2.18
N GLY A 17 -5.60 -18.89 -1.95
CA GLY A 17 -5.67 -20.25 -2.49
C GLY A 17 -5.31 -20.39 -3.98
N ALA A 18 -4.93 -19.32 -4.64
CA ALA A 18 -4.52 -19.34 -6.04
C ALA A 18 -3.00 -19.11 -6.19
N PRO A 19 -2.27 -20.01 -6.87
CA PRO A 19 -0.86 -19.77 -7.16
C PRO A 19 -0.71 -18.49 -7.97
N HIS A 20 0.19 -17.63 -7.55
CA HIS A 20 0.53 -16.41 -8.23
C HIS A 20 2.02 -16.37 -8.50
N ASP A 21 2.39 -16.07 -9.72
CA ASP A 21 3.80 -15.82 -10.04
C ASP A 21 4.14 -14.39 -9.61
N TYR A 22 4.85 -14.29 -8.51
CA TYR A 22 5.40 -13.04 -8.00
C TYR A 22 6.85 -12.82 -8.43
N SER A 23 7.31 -13.51 -9.48
CA SER A 23 8.62 -13.23 -10.06
C SER A 23 8.68 -11.77 -10.50
N GLY A 24 9.66 -11.04 -9.99
CA GLY A 24 9.80 -9.60 -10.26
C GLY A 24 8.91 -8.69 -9.39
N THR A 25 8.37 -9.18 -8.27
CA THR A 25 7.63 -8.32 -7.33
C THR A 25 8.52 -7.28 -6.65
N CYS A 26 7.92 -6.12 -6.37
CA CYS A 26 8.56 -5.10 -5.53
C CYS A 26 8.45 -5.40 -4.02
N ASP A 27 7.72 -6.45 -3.62
CA ASP A 27 7.46 -6.81 -2.22
C ASP A 27 8.66 -7.50 -1.58
N THR A 28 9.75 -6.78 -1.47
CA THR A 28 11.02 -7.27 -0.95
C THR A 28 11.47 -6.48 0.27
N LEU A 29 12.29 -7.11 1.10
CA LEU A 29 12.97 -6.41 2.20
C LEU A 29 13.98 -5.42 1.61
N LYS A 30 13.79 -4.13 1.90
CA LYS A 30 14.63 -3.05 1.34
C LYS A 30 15.84 -2.74 2.21
N THR A 31 15.70 -2.95 3.51
CA THR A 31 16.78 -2.82 4.49
C THR A 31 16.57 -3.80 5.63
N GLY A 32 17.64 -4.11 6.36
CA GLY A 32 17.60 -5.01 7.52
C GLY A 32 17.96 -6.47 7.21
N ASN A 33 17.87 -7.29 8.23
CA ASN A 33 18.18 -8.71 8.15
C ASN A 33 16.88 -9.54 8.29
N PRO A 34 16.55 -10.42 7.34
CA PRO A 34 15.33 -11.23 7.38
C PRO A 34 15.25 -12.17 8.61
N GLU A 35 16.39 -12.48 9.21
CA GLU A 35 16.44 -13.32 10.42
C GLU A 35 16.21 -12.54 11.73
N THR A 36 16.06 -11.22 11.67
CA THR A 36 15.76 -10.38 12.85
C THR A 36 14.43 -10.80 13.46
N GLU A 37 14.42 -11.06 14.77
CA GLU A 37 13.19 -11.30 15.52
C GLU A 37 12.36 -10.02 15.62
N VAL A 38 11.05 -10.16 15.41
CA VAL A 38 10.09 -9.05 15.40
C VAL A 38 9.10 -9.21 16.54
N HIS A 39 8.99 -8.18 17.36
CA HIS A 39 8.02 -8.03 18.44
C HIS A 39 7.08 -6.84 18.19
N LYS A 40 7.60 -5.80 17.53
CA LYS A 40 6.84 -4.60 17.16
C LYS A 40 6.98 -4.30 15.68
N VAL A 41 5.84 -4.14 15.02
CA VAL A 41 5.74 -3.79 13.61
C VAL A 41 5.08 -2.42 13.46
N ALA A 42 5.76 -1.50 12.81
CA ALA A 42 5.15 -0.24 12.36
C ALA A 42 4.64 -0.40 10.93
N VAL A 43 3.55 0.26 10.61
CA VAL A 43 2.96 0.27 9.25
C VAL A 43 2.72 1.69 8.81
N SER A 44 3.10 2.01 7.58
CA SER A 44 2.87 3.34 6.99
C SER A 44 2.75 3.24 5.47
N MET A 45 2.16 4.24 4.83
CA MET A 45 2.16 4.32 3.37
C MET A 45 3.59 4.53 2.83
N PHE A 46 4.37 5.40 3.46
CA PHE A 46 5.72 5.79 3.02
C PHE A 46 6.76 5.64 4.12
N ALA A 47 7.96 5.18 3.78
CA ALA A 47 9.12 5.27 4.66
C ALA A 47 9.74 6.68 4.61
N THR A 48 9.02 7.70 5.07
CA THR A 48 9.62 9.05 5.19
C THR A 48 10.64 9.08 6.32
N PRO A 49 11.61 10.02 6.30
CA PRO A 49 12.55 10.16 7.42
C PRO A 49 11.86 10.38 8.78
N ALA A 50 10.71 11.06 8.81
CA ALA A 50 9.92 11.24 10.03
C ALA A 50 9.31 9.92 10.51
N VAL A 51 8.75 9.12 9.61
CA VAL A 51 8.18 7.80 9.92
C VAL A 51 9.27 6.83 10.41
N ILE A 52 10.45 6.82 9.75
CA ILE A 52 11.58 5.98 10.16
C ILE A 52 12.01 6.31 11.60
N ARG A 53 12.16 7.61 11.94
CA ARG A 53 12.50 8.03 13.30
C ARG A 53 11.44 7.62 14.31
N ALA A 54 10.17 7.90 14.02
CA ALA A 54 9.05 7.56 14.92
C ALA A 54 8.95 6.04 15.16
N ALA A 55 9.10 5.22 14.10
CA ALA A 55 9.10 3.76 14.22
C ALA A 55 10.26 3.28 15.09
N HIS A 56 11.46 3.81 14.87
CA HIS A 56 12.66 3.48 15.68
C HIS A 56 12.48 3.92 17.15
N GLU A 57 12.02 5.14 17.41
CA GLU A 57 11.78 5.66 18.76
C GLU A 57 10.72 4.85 19.51
N TRP A 58 9.71 4.34 18.79
CA TRP A 58 8.71 3.44 19.35
C TRP A 58 9.26 2.05 19.64
N GLY A 59 10.44 1.71 19.09
CA GLY A 59 11.12 0.43 19.24
C GLY A 59 10.60 -0.64 18.29
N ALA A 60 10.13 -0.27 17.10
CA ALA A 60 9.82 -1.23 16.06
C ALA A 60 11.09 -1.81 15.47
N GLU A 61 11.09 -3.11 15.22
CA GLU A 61 12.16 -3.82 14.50
C GLU A 61 11.88 -3.84 12.99
N LEU A 62 10.61 -3.76 12.59
CA LEU A 62 10.16 -3.78 11.20
C LEU A 62 9.20 -2.63 10.93
N LEU A 63 9.44 -1.93 9.82
CA LEU A 63 8.51 -0.99 9.20
C LEU A 63 8.00 -1.60 7.89
N ILE A 64 6.70 -1.85 7.80
CA ILE A 64 6.03 -2.25 6.55
C ILE A 64 5.53 -0.99 5.85
N VAL A 65 5.86 -0.84 4.57
CA VAL A 65 5.43 0.29 3.75
C VAL A 65 4.82 -0.17 2.43
N HIS A 66 3.91 0.63 1.90
CA HIS A 66 3.26 0.35 0.64
C HIS A 66 4.06 0.92 -0.54
N GLU A 67 4.50 2.16 -0.43
CA GLU A 67 5.18 2.89 -1.48
C GLU A 67 6.71 2.66 -1.48
N PRO A 68 7.40 2.97 -2.58
CA PRO A 68 8.85 2.80 -2.68
C PRO A 68 9.61 3.46 -1.55
N THR A 69 10.62 2.78 -1.05
CA THR A 69 11.54 3.33 -0.05
C THR A 69 12.45 4.36 -0.68
N PHE A 70 12.88 4.15 -1.94
CA PHE A 70 13.79 5.03 -2.68
C PHE A 70 13.29 5.29 -4.10
N TYR A 71 12.44 6.17 -4.39
CA TYR A 71 11.95 6.71 -5.66
C TYR A 71 11.45 5.71 -6.72
N ALA A 72 12.28 4.74 -7.16
CA ALA A 72 11.90 3.82 -8.24
C ALA A 72 10.93 2.74 -7.76
N HIS A 73 10.05 2.29 -8.66
CA HIS A 73 9.06 1.26 -8.33
C HIS A 73 9.69 -0.01 -7.72
N MET A 74 10.81 -0.46 -8.26
CA MET A 74 11.51 -1.65 -7.73
C MET A 74 12.53 -1.32 -6.64
N ASP A 75 12.77 -0.03 -6.36
CA ASP A 75 13.87 0.44 -5.52
C ASP A 75 15.26 -0.08 -5.97
N ASP A 76 15.47 -0.17 -7.27
CA ASP A 76 16.66 -0.78 -7.90
C ASP A 76 17.59 0.23 -8.61
N ASN A 77 17.25 1.53 -8.58
CA ASN A 77 17.99 2.59 -9.26
C ASN A 77 19.11 3.22 -8.39
N PHE A 78 19.75 2.45 -7.54
CA PHE A 78 20.75 2.94 -6.59
C PHE A 78 21.97 3.58 -7.25
N ALA A 79 22.39 3.11 -8.42
CA ALA A 79 23.50 3.67 -9.17
C ALA A 79 23.23 5.12 -9.64
N GLU A 80 21.99 5.40 -10.04
CA GLU A 80 21.56 6.73 -10.46
C GLU A 80 21.44 7.69 -9.29
N LEU A 81 21.05 7.19 -8.10
CA LEU A 81 20.86 7.96 -6.89
C LEU A 81 22.15 8.20 -6.09
N GLY A 82 23.28 7.62 -6.52
CA GLY A 82 24.54 7.63 -5.75
C GLY A 82 25.04 9.01 -5.32
N ASN A 83 24.64 10.09 -6.02
CA ASN A 83 24.97 11.47 -5.67
C ASN A 83 23.80 12.28 -5.09
N ASP A 84 22.60 11.70 -5.03
CA ASP A 84 21.44 12.39 -4.48
C ASP A 84 21.56 12.55 -2.95
N PRO A 85 21.52 13.79 -2.43
CA PRO A 85 21.72 14.03 -0.99
C PRO A 85 20.56 13.52 -0.14
N VAL A 86 19.33 13.47 -0.67
CA VAL A 86 18.16 12.98 0.06
C VAL A 86 18.23 11.46 0.19
N TYR A 87 18.64 10.77 -0.88
CA TYR A 87 18.90 9.34 -0.86
C TYR A 87 19.97 8.98 0.18
N LYS A 88 21.13 9.68 0.15
CA LYS A 88 22.21 9.46 1.12
C LYS A 88 21.74 9.64 2.56
N ALA A 89 21.09 10.75 2.86
CA ALA A 89 20.60 11.03 4.21
C ALA A 89 19.59 9.99 4.70
N LYS A 90 18.74 9.48 3.81
CA LYS A 90 17.77 8.42 4.15
C LYS A 90 18.47 7.07 4.37
N ARG A 91 19.45 6.73 3.55
CA ARG A 91 20.28 5.52 3.72
C ARG A 91 21.01 5.55 5.06
N GLU A 92 21.70 6.65 5.36
CA GLU A 92 22.40 6.84 6.63
C GLU A 92 21.47 6.73 7.84
N LEU A 93 20.25 7.29 7.73
CA LEU A 93 19.24 7.18 8.78
C LEU A 93 18.83 5.70 9.01
N LEU A 94 18.58 4.96 7.95
CA LEU A 94 18.21 3.54 8.03
C LEU A 94 19.36 2.69 8.61
N GLU A 95 20.59 2.94 8.19
CA GLU A 95 21.79 2.29 8.73
C GLU A 95 21.98 2.60 10.21
N LYS A 96 21.82 3.87 10.61
CA LYS A 96 21.94 4.32 12.00
C LYS A 96 20.87 3.72 12.91
N THR A 97 19.64 3.62 12.43
CA THR A 97 18.53 3.09 13.23
C THR A 97 18.49 1.56 13.28
N GLY A 98 19.10 0.89 12.30
CA GLY A 98 19.00 -0.55 12.14
C GLY A 98 17.59 -1.05 11.80
N LEU A 99 16.65 -0.14 11.52
CA LEU A 99 15.25 -0.48 11.23
C LEU A 99 15.15 -1.27 9.93
N ALA A 100 14.55 -2.44 9.98
CA ALA A 100 14.18 -3.18 8.78
C ALA A 100 13.00 -2.51 8.08
N VAL A 101 13.07 -2.37 6.76
CA VAL A 101 11.97 -1.85 5.94
C VAL A 101 11.59 -2.88 4.89
N TRP A 102 10.33 -3.31 4.94
CA TRP A 102 9.74 -4.21 3.96
C TRP A 102 8.68 -3.47 3.16
N ARG A 103 8.82 -3.46 1.83
CA ARG A 103 7.77 -3.00 0.96
C ARG A 103 6.77 -4.13 0.71
N TYR A 104 5.48 -3.85 0.89
CA TYR A 104 4.38 -4.79 0.74
C TYR A 104 3.25 -4.14 -0.06
N HIS A 105 3.25 -4.36 -1.36
CA HIS A 105 2.44 -3.64 -2.34
C HIS A 105 1.69 -4.60 -3.28
N ASP A 106 2.42 -5.44 -4.04
CA ASP A 106 1.84 -6.23 -5.12
C ASP A 106 0.88 -7.31 -4.60
N HIS A 107 1.26 -8.00 -3.54
CA HIS A 107 0.46 -9.08 -2.97
C HIS A 107 -0.90 -8.59 -2.45
N PRO A 108 -0.99 -7.48 -1.69
CA PRO A 108 -2.27 -6.87 -1.31
C PRO A 108 -3.18 -6.55 -2.47
N HIS A 109 -2.61 -6.03 -3.58
CA HIS A 109 -3.36 -5.71 -4.80
C HIS A 109 -3.79 -6.94 -5.61
N CYS A 110 -3.10 -8.06 -5.47
CA CYS A 110 -3.44 -9.29 -6.17
C CYS A 110 -4.49 -10.14 -5.46
N LYS A 111 -4.83 -9.83 -4.23
CA LYS A 111 -5.90 -10.50 -3.48
C LYS A 111 -7.27 -10.17 -4.06
N PHE A 112 -8.16 -11.17 -4.14
CA PHE A 112 -9.57 -10.85 -4.43
C PHE A 112 -10.18 -10.12 -3.25
N LYS A 113 -10.80 -9.04 -3.59
CA LYS A 113 -10.95 -7.80 -2.87
C LYS A 113 -9.55 -7.27 -2.53
N ASP A 114 -9.01 -6.53 -3.48
CA ASP A 114 -7.81 -5.73 -3.26
C ASP A 114 -7.91 -5.01 -1.92
N MET A 115 -6.89 -5.15 -1.08
CA MET A 115 -6.97 -4.68 0.30
C MET A 115 -7.09 -3.17 0.42
N ILE A 116 -6.48 -2.42 -0.51
CA ILE A 116 -6.58 -0.95 -0.53
C ILE A 116 -8.00 -0.56 -0.91
N SER A 117 -8.51 -1.09 -2.02
CA SER A 117 -9.87 -0.82 -2.47
C SER A 117 -10.94 -1.29 -1.46
N GLU A 118 -10.71 -2.41 -0.76
CA GLU A 118 -11.59 -2.84 0.33
C GLU A 118 -11.59 -1.83 1.49
N GLY A 119 -10.42 -1.29 1.82
CA GLY A 119 -10.28 -0.20 2.78
C GLY A 119 -11.04 1.06 2.36
N GLU A 120 -10.94 1.45 1.09
CA GLU A 120 -11.66 2.59 0.52
C GLU A 120 -13.18 2.41 0.58
N VAL A 121 -13.70 1.26 0.15
CA VAL A 121 -15.13 0.94 0.20
C VAL A 121 -15.65 1.04 1.64
N ARG A 122 -14.93 0.46 2.60
CA ARG A 122 -15.29 0.52 4.03
C ARG A 122 -15.24 1.94 4.59
N TYR A 123 -14.18 2.68 4.30
CA TYR A 123 -14.00 4.03 4.83
C TYR A 123 -15.01 5.02 4.24
N LEU A 124 -15.31 4.87 2.94
CA LEU A 124 -16.33 5.67 2.27
C LEU A 124 -17.77 5.17 2.56
N GLU A 125 -17.92 4.09 3.34
CA GLU A 125 -19.23 3.50 3.68
C GLU A 125 -20.08 3.22 2.44
N LEU A 126 -19.46 2.65 1.40
CA LEU A 126 -20.16 2.28 0.18
C LEU A 126 -20.89 0.93 0.39
N ASP A 127 -22.16 0.90 0.03
CA ASP A 127 -22.98 -0.29 0.12
C ASP A 127 -23.10 -0.96 -1.25
N GLY A 128 -22.72 -2.25 -1.32
CA GLY A 128 -22.70 -2.96 -2.59
C GLY A 128 -21.91 -4.26 -2.56
N GLU A 129 -21.61 -4.76 -3.74
CA GLU A 129 -20.96 -6.05 -3.93
C GLU A 129 -19.73 -5.95 -4.84
N TRP A 130 -18.69 -6.73 -4.50
CA TRP A 130 -17.51 -6.87 -5.35
C TRP A 130 -17.81 -7.75 -6.57
N ILE A 131 -17.41 -7.29 -7.75
CA ILE A 131 -17.51 -8.03 -8.98
C ILE A 131 -16.16 -8.70 -9.26
N ARG A 132 -16.14 -10.04 -9.21
CA ARG A 132 -14.95 -10.81 -9.60
C ARG A 132 -14.72 -10.66 -11.10
N GLY A 133 -13.55 -10.16 -11.46
CA GLY A 133 -13.08 -10.03 -12.83
C GLY A 133 -11.85 -10.90 -13.11
N PRO A 134 -11.27 -10.78 -14.32
CA PRO A 134 -9.94 -11.32 -14.58
C PRO A 134 -8.93 -10.77 -13.57
N ARG A 135 -7.92 -11.57 -13.25
CA ARG A 135 -7.00 -11.34 -12.11
C ARG A 135 -6.30 -9.97 -12.12
N TRP A 136 -6.08 -9.39 -13.26
CA TRP A 136 -5.48 -8.06 -13.44
C TRP A 136 -6.49 -7.00 -13.84
N ALA A 137 -7.77 -7.31 -13.68
CA ALA A 137 -8.79 -6.31 -13.92
C ALA A 137 -8.83 -5.32 -12.77
N VAL A 138 -9.06 -4.10 -13.12
CA VAL A 138 -9.40 -3.04 -12.17
C VAL A 138 -10.47 -3.55 -11.22
N ASN A 139 -10.30 -3.29 -9.94
CA ASN A 139 -11.28 -3.65 -8.93
C ASN A 139 -12.63 -3.02 -9.25
N ARG A 140 -13.66 -3.85 -9.30
CA ARG A 140 -15.02 -3.40 -9.63
C ARG A 140 -15.93 -3.63 -8.45
N PHE A 141 -16.69 -2.59 -8.11
CA PHE A 141 -17.68 -2.61 -7.05
C PHE A 141 -19.04 -2.16 -7.59
N HIS A 142 -20.06 -2.96 -7.36
CA HIS A 142 -21.43 -2.67 -7.77
C HIS A 142 -22.20 -2.11 -6.60
N LEU A 143 -22.67 -0.87 -6.73
CA LEU A 143 -23.48 -0.20 -5.70
C LEU A 143 -24.90 -0.77 -5.69
N ASN A 144 -25.42 -1.10 -4.51
CA ASN A 144 -26.82 -1.49 -4.34
C ASN A 144 -27.79 -0.34 -4.64
N THR A 145 -27.35 0.89 -4.41
CA THR A 145 -28.11 2.09 -4.78
C THR A 145 -27.23 2.96 -5.67
N PRO A 146 -27.70 3.33 -6.88
CA PRO A 146 -26.96 4.23 -7.76
C PRO A 146 -26.57 5.54 -7.06
N MET A 147 -25.36 6.01 -7.28
CA MET A 147 -24.87 7.31 -6.80
C MET A 147 -24.40 8.16 -7.96
N THR A 148 -24.64 9.46 -7.90
CA THR A 148 -24.01 10.41 -8.81
C THR A 148 -22.56 10.69 -8.42
N PRO A 149 -21.67 11.06 -9.37
CA PRO A 149 -20.34 11.53 -9.04
C PRO A 149 -20.32 12.69 -8.04
N ARG A 150 -21.34 13.54 -8.05
CA ARG A 150 -21.52 14.62 -7.08
C ARG A 150 -21.69 14.10 -5.64
N GLU A 151 -22.55 13.10 -5.45
CA GLU A 151 -22.78 12.48 -4.14
C GLU A 151 -21.53 11.72 -3.66
N LEU A 152 -20.85 11.01 -4.56
CA LEU A 152 -19.61 10.31 -4.25
C LEU A 152 -18.50 11.30 -3.87
N LEU A 153 -18.34 12.41 -4.65
CA LEU A 153 -17.38 13.46 -4.36
C LEU A 153 -17.61 14.08 -2.97
N LYS A 154 -18.86 14.41 -2.63
CA LYS A 154 -19.20 14.94 -1.32
C LYS A 154 -18.75 13.97 -0.21
N ARG A 155 -18.98 12.68 -0.39
CA ARG A 155 -18.56 11.65 0.57
C ARG A 155 -17.03 11.58 0.70
N VAL A 156 -16.30 11.65 -0.41
CA VAL A 156 -14.83 11.71 -0.45
C VAL A 156 -14.32 12.94 0.30
N GLU A 157 -14.88 14.11 0.04
CA GLU A 157 -14.52 15.37 0.71
C GLU A 157 -14.74 15.29 2.23
N GLU A 158 -15.92 14.79 2.65
CA GLU A 158 -16.28 14.67 4.06
C GLU A 158 -15.43 13.63 4.81
N LYS A 159 -15.21 12.47 4.20
CA LYS A 159 -14.52 11.35 4.86
C LYS A 159 -13.00 11.48 4.83
N LEU A 160 -12.43 11.95 3.72
CA LEU A 160 -10.98 12.04 3.54
C LEU A 160 -10.43 13.44 3.82
N GLY A 161 -11.29 14.44 4.08
CA GLY A 161 -10.87 15.83 4.24
C GLY A 161 -10.25 16.43 3.00
N ALA A 162 -10.57 15.90 1.81
CA ALA A 162 -10.03 16.34 0.54
C ALA A 162 -10.55 17.75 0.22
N ARG A 163 -9.64 18.74 0.14
CA ARG A 163 -10.00 20.14 -0.11
C ARG A 163 -10.12 20.48 -1.60
N HIS A 164 -9.46 19.70 -2.45
CA HIS A 164 -9.41 19.91 -3.88
C HIS A 164 -9.47 18.58 -4.59
N VAL A 165 -10.55 18.32 -5.29
CA VAL A 165 -10.73 17.12 -6.09
C VAL A 165 -10.97 17.54 -7.54
N ARG A 166 -10.24 16.94 -8.47
CA ARG A 166 -10.43 17.16 -9.90
C ARG A 166 -11.36 16.09 -10.44
N VAL A 167 -12.43 16.52 -11.09
CA VAL A 167 -13.40 15.62 -11.72
C VAL A 167 -13.40 15.84 -13.23
N SER A 168 -13.52 14.77 -14.00
CA SER A 168 -13.72 14.78 -15.43
C SER A 168 -14.96 13.95 -15.77
N GLY A 169 -15.88 14.51 -16.53
CA GLY A 169 -17.13 13.88 -16.92
C GLY A 169 -18.37 14.54 -16.29
N SER A 170 -19.52 13.88 -16.44
CA SER A 170 -20.78 14.37 -15.89
C SER A 170 -20.84 14.19 -14.37
N MET A 171 -21.22 15.23 -13.65
CA MET A 171 -21.40 15.18 -12.19
C MET A 171 -22.75 14.60 -11.76
N ASP A 172 -23.69 14.50 -12.68
CA ASP A 172 -25.11 14.20 -12.39
C ASP A 172 -25.57 12.88 -13.02
N LEU A 173 -24.68 12.16 -13.70
CA LEU A 173 -25.00 10.83 -14.28
C LEU A 173 -24.94 9.77 -13.17
N PRO A 174 -26.06 9.08 -12.84
CA PRO A 174 -26.04 8.03 -11.85
C PRO A 174 -25.14 6.86 -12.27
N CYS A 175 -24.31 6.41 -11.37
CA CYS A 175 -23.40 5.29 -11.54
C CYS A 175 -23.77 4.17 -10.58
N THR A 176 -23.77 2.93 -11.09
CA THR A 176 -23.92 1.72 -10.27
C THR A 176 -22.63 0.91 -10.17
N ASN A 177 -21.72 1.10 -11.10
CA ASN A 177 -20.44 0.39 -11.11
C ASN A 177 -19.29 1.38 -10.87
N LEU A 178 -18.51 1.09 -9.87
CA LEU A 178 -17.28 1.82 -9.54
C LEU A 178 -16.07 1.00 -9.95
N SER A 179 -15.02 1.68 -10.35
CA SER A 179 -13.68 1.15 -10.53
C SER A 179 -12.79 1.83 -9.50
N LEU A 180 -12.15 1.05 -8.67
CA LEU A 180 -11.35 1.51 -7.52
C LEU A 180 -9.88 1.15 -7.72
#